data_f396eef288360a343a227fb330eaadbf
#
_entry.id   f396eef288360a343a227fb330eaadbf
#
_cell.length_a   1.000
_cell.length_b   1.000
_cell.length_c   1.000
_cell.angle_alpha   90.00
_cell.angle_beta   90.00
_cell.angle_gamma   90.00
#
_symmetry.space_group_name_H-M   'P 1'
#
loop_
_entity.id
_entity.type
_entity.pdbx_description
1 polymer ?
#
loop_
_entity_poly.entity_id
_entity_poly.type
_entity_poly.pdbx_seq_one_letter_code
_entity_poly.pdbx_strand_id
1 'polypeptide(L)'
;MTVETDGVNADADDLVSDAEEALIEEGEIAGDYLEQLLDVLDFDGDIDLDVEGDRAVVSIDGGRDLSKLVGRNGEVLDALQELTRLAVQQVTGVRSRLMLDVAGWRAKRREELSALGTAAAQRVL
;
A
#
# COMPACT_ATOMS: atom_id res chain seq x y z
N MET A 1 23.70 4.92 -35.01
CA MET A 1 23.22 3.56 -34.79
C MET A 1 23.47 3.05 -33.38
N THR A 2 24.05 3.88 -32.56
CA THR A 2 24.23 3.59 -31.13
C THR A 2 22.92 3.39 -30.42
N VAL A 3 21.84 3.99 -30.93
CA VAL A 3 20.52 3.90 -30.34
C VAL A 3 20.00 2.46 -30.28
N GLU A 4 20.30 1.68 -31.30
CA GLU A 4 19.87 0.28 -31.36
C GLU A 4 20.57 -0.57 -30.31
N THR A 5 21.87 -0.32 -30.11
CA THR A 5 22.63 -1.05 -29.09
C THR A 5 22.15 -0.71 -27.70
N ASP A 6 21.86 0.56 -27.44
CA ASP A 6 21.34 1.01 -26.16
C ASP A 6 19.97 0.40 -25.89
N GLY A 7 19.11 0.30 -26.91
CA GLY A 7 17.80 -0.31 -26.79
C GLY A 7 17.88 -1.78 -26.41
N VAL A 8 18.79 -2.53 -27.00
CA VAL A 8 18.95 -3.96 -26.70
C VAL A 8 19.42 -4.17 -25.26
N ASN A 9 20.35 -3.35 -24.79
CA ASN A 9 20.87 -3.47 -23.43
C ASN A 9 19.85 -3.03 -22.38
N ALA A 10 18.96 -2.13 -22.76
CA ALA A 10 17.95 -1.58 -21.84
C ALA A 10 16.69 -2.45 -21.73
N ASP A 11 16.49 -3.43 -22.60
CA ASP A 11 15.24 -4.20 -22.65
C ASP A 11 14.87 -4.84 -21.30
N ALA A 12 15.80 -5.48 -20.63
CA ALA A 12 15.54 -6.12 -19.34
C ALA A 12 15.29 -5.08 -18.25
N ASP A 13 16.08 -4.01 -18.25
CA ASP A 13 15.92 -2.91 -17.29
C ASP A 13 14.62 -2.16 -17.52
N ASP A 14 14.23 -1.98 -18.79
CA ASP A 14 12.96 -1.34 -19.15
C ASP A 14 11.77 -2.16 -18.67
N LEU A 15 11.83 -3.48 -18.75
CA LEU A 15 10.75 -4.34 -18.27
C LEU A 15 10.59 -4.27 -16.76
N VAL A 16 11.69 -4.25 -16.01
CA VAL A 16 11.69 -4.07 -14.56
C VAL A 16 11.18 -2.68 -14.22
N SER A 17 11.66 -1.67 -14.94
CA SER A 17 11.24 -0.28 -14.77
C SER A 17 9.75 -0.10 -15.06
N ASP A 18 9.23 -0.76 -16.11
CA ASP A 18 7.82 -0.69 -16.46
C ASP A 18 6.94 -1.31 -15.38
N ALA A 19 7.36 -2.45 -14.81
CA ALA A 19 6.64 -3.08 -13.73
C ALA A 19 6.63 -2.20 -12.48
N GLU A 20 7.76 -1.60 -12.15
CA GLU A 20 7.88 -0.69 -11.03
C GLU A 20 7.07 0.58 -11.26
N GLU A 21 7.11 1.13 -12.47
CA GLU A 21 6.32 2.31 -12.84
C GLU A 21 4.82 2.03 -12.71
N ALA A 22 4.38 0.83 -13.10
CA ALA A 22 2.99 0.44 -12.96
C ALA A 22 2.56 0.42 -11.49
N LEU A 23 3.43 -0.05 -10.60
CA LEU A 23 3.14 -0.06 -9.17
C LEU A 23 3.14 1.35 -8.58
N ILE A 24 4.04 2.21 -9.04
CA ILE A 24 4.05 3.62 -8.64
C ILE A 24 2.74 4.29 -9.09
N GLU A 25 2.29 4.03 -10.30
CA GLU A 25 1.04 4.56 -10.81
C GLU A 25 -0.15 4.08 -9.97
N GLU A 26 -0.19 2.80 -9.60
CA GLU A 26 -1.22 2.29 -8.70
C GLU A 26 -1.24 3.07 -7.38
N GLY A 27 -0.07 3.31 -6.82
CA GLY A 27 0.07 4.08 -5.59
C GLY A 27 -0.43 5.52 -5.73
N GLU A 28 -0.12 6.16 -6.84
CA GLU A 28 -0.58 7.53 -7.11
C GLU A 28 -2.09 7.60 -7.24
N ILE A 29 -2.69 6.67 -7.96
CA ILE A 29 -4.15 6.59 -8.12
C ILE A 29 -4.80 6.36 -6.76
N ALA A 30 -4.26 5.41 -6.00
CA ALA A 30 -4.75 5.11 -4.65
C ALA A 30 -4.63 6.32 -3.73
N GLY A 31 -3.50 7.01 -3.79
CA GLY A 31 -3.25 8.22 -3.00
C GLY A 31 -4.26 9.32 -3.31
N ASP A 32 -4.53 9.56 -4.58
CA ASP A 32 -5.52 10.56 -4.99
C ASP A 32 -6.92 10.19 -4.49
N TYR A 33 -7.30 8.93 -4.61
CA TYR A 33 -8.57 8.44 -4.11
C TYR A 33 -8.70 8.64 -2.60
N LEU A 34 -7.67 8.28 -1.85
CA LEU A 34 -7.67 8.39 -0.39
C LEU A 34 -7.62 9.84 0.07
N GLU A 35 -6.90 10.68 -0.65
CA GLU A 35 -6.86 12.11 -0.35
C GLU A 35 -8.23 12.74 -0.46
N GLN A 36 -8.97 12.41 -1.51
CA GLN A 36 -10.34 12.87 -1.70
C GLN A 36 -11.26 12.33 -0.61
N LEU A 37 -11.07 11.08 -0.22
CA LEU A 37 -11.86 10.47 0.84
C LEU A 37 -11.63 11.17 2.18
N LEU A 38 -10.37 11.44 2.52
CA LEU A 38 -10.04 12.15 3.74
C LEU A 38 -10.65 13.55 3.76
N ASP A 39 -10.63 14.24 2.62
CA ASP A 39 -11.24 15.56 2.50
C ASP A 39 -12.75 15.50 2.75
N VAL A 40 -13.43 14.53 2.16
CA VAL A 40 -14.88 14.36 2.33
C VAL A 40 -15.23 14.05 3.78
N LEU A 41 -14.40 13.26 4.45
CA LEU A 41 -14.61 12.88 5.85
C LEU A 41 -14.09 13.94 6.84
N ASP A 42 -13.41 14.95 6.34
CA ASP A 42 -12.77 16.00 7.15
C ASP A 42 -11.76 15.40 8.13
N PHE A 43 -11.00 14.42 7.66
CA PHE A 43 -9.91 13.83 8.41
C PHE A 43 -8.57 14.36 7.90
N ASP A 44 -7.65 14.59 8.83
CA ASP A 44 -6.28 14.94 8.50
C ASP A 44 -5.44 13.66 8.39
N GLY A 45 -4.44 13.70 7.54
CA GLY A 45 -3.49 12.60 7.43
C GLY A 45 -2.54 12.84 6.27
N ASP A 46 -1.32 12.35 6.43
CA ASP A 46 -0.31 12.38 5.39
C ASP A 46 -0.27 11.03 4.70
N ILE A 47 -0.27 11.04 3.38
CA ILE A 47 -0.27 9.82 2.58
C ILE A 47 1.13 9.60 2.03
N ASP A 48 1.72 8.46 2.37
CA ASP A 48 3.01 8.01 1.85
C ASP A 48 2.81 6.88 0.87
N LEU A 49 3.52 6.93 -0.23
CA LEU A 49 3.49 5.92 -1.29
C LEU A 49 4.82 5.20 -1.34
N ASP A 50 4.78 3.89 -1.41
CA ASP A 50 5.97 3.06 -1.51
C ASP A 50 5.71 1.84 -2.38
N VAL A 51 6.75 1.13 -2.74
CA VAL A 51 6.67 -0.13 -3.47
C VAL A 51 7.47 -1.16 -2.71
N GLU A 52 6.83 -2.25 -2.34
CA GLU A 52 7.49 -3.37 -1.67
C GLU A 52 7.27 -4.63 -2.49
N GLY A 53 8.34 -5.17 -3.04
CA GLY A 53 8.25 -6.35 -3.89
C GLY A 53 7.39 -6.10 -5.12
N ASP A 54 6.29 -6.82 -5.23
CA ASP A 54 5.39 -6.77 -6.39
C ASP A 54 4.07 -6.05 -6.09
N ARG A 55 4.05 -5.21 -5.05
CA ARG A 55 2.84 -4.47 -4.68
C ARG A 55 3.13 -3.04 -4.30
N ALA A 56 2.15 -2.18 -4.55
CA ALA A 56 2.17 -0.82 -4.04
C ALA A 56 1.76 -0.83 -2.56
N VAL A 57 2.38 0.01 -1.78
CA VAL A 57 2.06 0.18 -0.36
C VAL A 57 1.70 1.64 -0.13
N VAL A 58 0.54 1.86 0.47
CA VAL A 58 0.05 3.20 0.79
C VAL A 58 -0.16 3.29 2.29
N SER A 59 0.38 4.30 2.91
CA SER A 59 0.28 4.50 4.36
C SER A 59 -0.30 5.88 4.66
N ILE A 60 -1.19 5.93 5.63
CA ILE A 60 -1.77 7.18 6.12
C ILE A 60 -1.35 7.36 7.57
N ASP A 61 -0.68 8.47 7.85
CA ASP A 61 -0.15 8.77 9.18
C ASP A 61 -0.34 10.25 9.53
N GLY A 62 -0.05 10.58 10.78
CA GLY A 62 0.07 11.96 11.23
C GLY A 62 -1.22 12.73 11.45
N GLY A 63 -2.36 12.08 11.25
CA GLY A 63 -3.65 12.74 11.39
C GLY A 63 -4.33 12.46 12.72
N ARG A 64 -5.39 13.22 12.98
CA ARG A 64 -6.29 12.98 14.09
C ARG A 64 -7.37 12.01 13.64
N ASP A 65 -7.92 11.27 14.59
CA ASP A 65 -9.06 10.37 14.35
C ASP A 65 -8.79 9.24 13.35
N LEU A 66 -7.53 8.97 13.01
CA LEU A 66 -7.19 7.90 12.08
C LEU A 66 -7.62 6.52 12.60
N SER A 67 -7.77 6.36 13.92
CA SER A 67 -8.28 5.13 14.49
C SER A 67 -9.68 4.77 13.98
N LYS A 68 -10.45 5.76 13.58
CA LYS A 68 -11.79 5.54 12.99
C LYS A 68 -11.70 4.88 11.62
N LEU A 69 -10.58 5.08 10.91
CA LEU A 69 -10.33 4.44 9.63
C LEU A 69 -9.82 3.01 9.77
N VAL A 70 -9.39 2.64 10.95
CA VAL A 70 -8.95 1.28 11.25
C VAL A 70 -10.15 0.42 11.70
N GLY A 71 -10.93 0.93 12.64
CA GLY A 71 -12.07 0.23 13.19
C GLY A 71 -11.67 -0.90 14.13
N ARG A 72 -12.67 -1.68 14.56
CA ARG A 72 -12.43 -2.80 15.45
C ARG A 72 -11.68 -3.90 14.70
N ASN A 73 -10.53 -4.29 15.23
CA ASN A 73 -9.69 -5.35 14.65
C ASN A 73 -9.29 -5.10 13.17
N GLY A 74 -9.29 -3.84 12.74
CA GLY A 74 -8.93 -3.50 11.38
C GLY A 74 -10.02 -3.71 10.35
N GLU A 75 -11.28 -3.89 10.76
CA GLU A 75 -12.39 -4.13 9.84
C GLU A 75 -12.61 -2.98 8.86
N VAL A 76 -12.56 -1.74 9.36
CA VAL A 76 -12.73 -0.56 8.50
C VAL A 76 -11.54 -0.45 7.56
N LEU A 77 -10.34 -0.67 8.06
CA LEU A 77 -9.12 -0.62 7.25
C LEU A 77 -9.17 -1.66 6.13
N ASP A 78 -9.60 -2.88 6.42
CA ASP A 78 -9.71 -3.94 5.41
C ASP A 78 -10.74 -3.57 4.33
N ALA A 79 -11.89 -3.03 4.73
CA ALA A 79 -12.89 -2.57 3.79
C ALA A 79 -12.37 -1.41 2.92
N LEU A 80 -11.68 -0.46 3.54
CA LEU A 80 -11.10 0.67 2.84
C LEU A 80 -10.03 0.22 1.84
N GLN A 81 -9.23 -0.77 2.22
CA GLN A 81 -8.25 -1.35 1.31
C GLN A 81 -8.91 -1.95 0.06
N GLU A 82 -9.99 -2.70 0.23
CA GLU A 82 -10.71 -3.27 -0.89
C GLU A 82 -11.33 -2.21 -1.78
N LEU A 83 -11.93 -1.17 -1.20
CA LEU A 83 -12.47 -0.05 -1.97
C LEU A 83 -11.38 0.66 -2.76
N THR A 84 -10.21 0.85 -2.15
CA THR A 84 -9.08 1.49 -2.81
C THR A 84 -8.56 0.64 -3.96
N ARG A 85 -8.47 -0.68 -3.78
CA ARG A 85 -8.09 -1.61 -4.85
C ARG A 85 -9.06 -1.54 -6.02
N LEU A 86 -10.35 -1.47 -5.75
CA LEU A 86 -11.38 -1.34 -6.78
C LEU A 86 -11.26 -0.01 -7.54
N ALA A 87 -10.99 1.07 -6.83
CA ALA A 87 -10.77 2.38 -7.45
C ALA A 87 -9.59 2.34 -8.41
N VAL A 88 -8.48 1.72 -8.01
CA VAL A 88 -7.30 1.56 -8.86
C VAL A 88 -7.64 0.71 -10.08
N GLN A 89 -8.34 -0.40 -9.89
CA GLN A 89 -8.73 -1.29 -10.98
C GLN A 89 -9.61 -0.60 -12.01
N GLN A 90 -10.50 0.30 -11.59
CA GLN A 90 -11.34 1.06 -12.51
C GLN A 90 -10.52 1.96 -13.43
N VAL A 91 -9.39 2.47 -12.96
CA VAL A 91 -8.52 3.34 -13.76
C VAL A 91 -7.58 2.53 -14.63
N THR A 92 -6.92 1.52 -14.06
CA THR A 92 -5.88 0.75 -14.76
C THR A 92 -6.42 -0.41 -15.58
N GLY A 93 -7.62 -0.90 -15.25
CA GLY A 93 -8.18 -2.11 -15.86
C GLY A 93 -7.55 -3.40 -15.34
N VAL A 94 -6.64 -3.32 -14.39
CA VAL A 94 -5.92 -4.47 -13.84
C VAL A 94 -6.20 -4.57 -12.34
N ARG A 95 -6.38 -5.79 -11.87
CA ARG A 95 -6.61 -6.03 -10.45
C ARG A 95 -5.38 -5.61 -9.64
N SER A 96 -5.60 -4.79 -8.64
CA SER A 96 -4.54 -4.28 -7.78
C SER A 96 -4.36 -5.18 -6.55
N ARG A 97 -3.12 -5.33 -6.12
CA ARG A 97 -2.75 -6.04 -4.90
C ARG A 97 -2.19 -5.09 -3.85
N LEU A 98 -2.48 -3.80 -3.99
CA LEU A 98 -1.92 -2.81 -3.08
C LEU A 98 -2.27 -3.11 -1.63
N MET A 99 -1.39 -2.71 -0.74
CA MET A 99 -1.61 -2.78 0.70
C MET A 99 -1.83 -1.38 1.23
N LEU A 100 -2.88 -1.21 2.03
CA LEU A 100 -3.16 0.04 2.72
C LEU A 100 -2.93 -0.17 4.22
N ASP A 101 -2.17 0.73 4.82
CA ASP A 101 -2.04 0.78 6.27
C ASP A 101 -2.41 2.17 6.77
N VAL A 102 -2.93 2.24 7.98
CA VAL A 102 -3.33 3.48 8.63
C VAL A 102 -2.75 3.50 10.03
N ALA A 103 -2.04 4.58 10.35
CA ALA A 103 -1.43 4.80 11.67
C ALA A 103 -0.52 3.63 12.10
N GLY A 104 0.09 2.93 11.14
CA GLY A 104 0.98 1.82 11.41
C GLY A 104 0.29 0.60 12.01
N TRP A 105 -1.02 0.49 11.88
CA TRP A 105 -1.79 -0.57 12.53
C TRP A 105 -1.37 -1.98 12.11
N ARG A 106 -1.16 -2.21 10.81
CA ARG A 106 -0.77 -3.53 10.31
C ARG A 106 0.63 -3.92 10.78
N ALA A 107 1.56 -2.97 10.73
CA ALA A 107 2.92 -3.19 11.19
C ALA A 107 2.95 -3.52 12.68
N LYS A 108 2.21 -2.75 13.48
CA LYS A 108 2.12 -2.98 14.91
C LYS A 108 1.45 -4.32 15.23
N ARG A 109 0.39 -4.66 14.53
CA ARG A 109 -0.29 -5.94 14.71
C ARG A 109 0.65 -7.11 14.39
N ARG A 110 1.45 -6.98 13.35
CA ARG A 110 2.43 -7.99 12.97
C ARG A 110 3.48 -8.19 14.07
N GLU A 111 3.96 -7.10 14.66
CA GLU A 111 4.91 -7.17 15.77
C GLU A 111 4.29 -7.84 17.00
N GLU A 112 3.05 -7.50 17.35
CA GLU A 112 2.33 -8.11 18.45
C GLU A 112 2.16 -9.61 18.27
N LEU A 113 1.78 -10.05 17.08
CA LEU A 113 1.62 -11.46 16.77
C LEU A 113 2.95 -12.20 16.81
N SER A 114 4.02 -11.57 16.33
CA SER A 114 5.36 -12.16 16.38
C SER A 114 5.83 -12.31 17.83
N ALA A 115 5.61 -11.30 18.67
CA ALA A 115 5.96 -11.35 20.08
C ALA A 115 5.18 -12.44 20.82
N LEU A 116 3.90 -12.57 20.55
CA LEU A 116 3.07 -13.64 21.14
C LEU A 116 3.55 -15.02 20.69
N GLY A 117 3.88 -15.20 19.43
CA GLY A 117 4.41 -16.45 18.92
C GLY A 117 5.72 -16.83 19.59
N THR A 118 6.62 -15.88 19.76
CA THR A 118 7.90 -16.12 20.45
C THR A 118 7.68 -16.49 21.91
N ALA A 119 6.81 -15.76 22.61
CA ALA A 119 6.49 -16.05 24.00
C ALA A 119 5.88 -17.45 24.17
N ALA A 120 4.97 -17.83 23.29
CA ALA A 120 4.35 -19.16 23.31
C ALA A 120 5.37 -20.26 23.07
N ALA A 121 6.28 -20.07 22.13
CA ALA A 121 7.35 -21.03 21.83
C ALA A 121 8.27 -21.21 23.04
N GLN A 122 8.61 -20.13 23.73
CA GLN A 122 9.45 -20.20 24.93
C GLN A 122 8.77 -20.96 26.06
N ARG A 123 7.47 -20.87 26.20
CA ARG A 123 6.72 -21.60 27.24
C ARG A 123 6.69 -23.09 27.01
N VAL A 124 6.73 -23.51 25.77
CA VAL A 124 6.71 -24.94 25.42
C VAL A 124 8.04 -25.60 25.73
N LEU A 125 9.09 -24.86 25.69
CA LEU A 125 10.43 -25.36 25.99
C LEU A 125 10.68 -25.42 27.47
#